data_381041bd916f811cc88bc819f8af4868
#
_entry.id   381041bd916f811cc88bc819f8af4868
#
_cell.length_a   1.000
_cell.length_b   1.000
_cell.length_c   1.000
_cell.angle_alpha   90.00
_cell.angle_beta   90.00
_cell.angle_gamma   90.00
#
_symmetry.space_group_name_H-M   'P 1'
#
loop_
_entity.id
_entity.type
_entity.pdbx_description
1 polymer ?
#
loop_
_entity_poly.entity_id
_entity_poly.type
_entity_poly.pdbx_seq_one_letter_code
_entity_poly.pdbx_strand_id
1 'polypeptide(L)'
;MIFEDLPTTPTSEELIDKAFSRAARAGRAQHGLDAQQSMLQTAANIISDNLENVVTAWPDFSYEDEVHPFYYELADAIVDVDALRQSLSEVMWASRKAREINGEYQPKLRKTDADTARKHRKQAFARLADVVEQVDDELRLINDARNDLRTLPEIDPTEPTIVVAGYPNVGKSSFVNEVTNARGETASYPFTTKGIGLGHVDHRHVRYQLVDTPGLLDRPPEERNEIESQAVSALEHLGDCVLVLLDPTEECGYPLDSQLELRDTIARQFEAADTPVITVANKLDRAENWRRDVEPVVDYEMSIETGEHVERVLEAAIEAIDHEPALPFETE
;
A
#
# COMPACT_ATOMS: atom_id res chain seq x y z
N MET A 1 2.11 -9.01 -1.09
CA MET A 1 1.67 -7.61 -0.93
C MET A 1 0.48 -7.30 -1.84
N ILE A 2 -0.46 -6.46 -1.39
CA ILE A 2 -1.70 -6.19 -2.15
C ILE A 2 -1.45 -5.50 -3.50
N PHE A 3 -0.40 -4.68 -3.62
CA PHE A 3 -0.10 -3.88 -4.82
C PHE A 3 1.13 -4.36 -5.62
N GLU A 4 1.85 -5.38 -5.18
CA GLU A 4 3.09 -5.83 -5.81
C GLU A 4 2.85 -6.50 -7.16
N ASP A 5 1.86 -7.37 -7.21
CA ASP A 5 1.55 -8.21 -8.37
C ASP A 5 0.63 -7.53 -9.41
N LEU A 6 0.36 -6.24 -9.25
CA LEU A 6 -0.46 -5.51 -10.21
C LEU A 6 0.18 -5.52 -11.61
N PRO A 7 -0.54 -5.93 -12.65
CA PRO A 7 -0.02 -6.00 -14.01
C PRO A 7 0.29 -4.61 -14.56
N THR A 8 1.18 -4.56 -15.53
CA THR A 8 1.42 -3.33 -16.29
C THR A 8 0.20 -2.96 -17.12
N THR A 9 -0.23 -1.72 -17.01
CA THR A 9 -1.33 -1.18 -17.82
C THR A 9 -0.80 -0.77 -19.18
N PRO A 10 -1.31 -1.31 -20.29
CA PRO A 10 -0.89 -0.90 -21.62
C PRO A 10 -1.43 0.50 -21.95
N THR A 11 -0.73 1.25 -22.79
CA THR A 11 -1.28 2.46 -23.42
C THR A 11 -2.37 2.09 -24.43
N SER A 12 -3.23 3.05 -24.78
CA SER A 12 -4.24 2.86 -25.83
C SER A 12 -3.62 2.44 -27.16
N GLU A 13 -2.53 3.07 -27.56
CA GLU A 13 -1.79 2.76 -28.80
C GLU A 13 -1.24 1.32 -28.79
N GLU A 14 -0.57 0.91 -27.72
CA GLU A 14 -0.04 -0.46 -27.58
C GLU A 14 -1.13 -1.52 -27.65
N LEU A 15 -2.29 -1.25 -27.01
CA LEU A 15 -3.41 -2.18 -26.98
C LEU A 15 -4.05 -2.30 -28.37
N ILE A 16 -4.28 -1.19 -29.07
CA ILE A 16 -4.83 -1.15 -30.43
C ILE A 16 -3.90 -1.88 -31.41
N ASP A 17 -2.62 -1.57 -31.37
CA ASP A 17 -1.63 -2.21 -32.23
C ASP A 17 -1.53 -3.72 -32.01
N LYS A 18 -1.49 -4.14 -30.75
CA LYS A 18 -1.50 -5.55 -30.36
C LYS A 18 -2.76 -6.27 -30.89
N ALA A 19 -3.93 -5.67 -30.69
CA ALA A 19 -5.19 -6.25 -31.08
C ALA A 19 -5.32 -6.38 -32.59
N PHE A 20 -5.02 -5.32 -33.34
CA PHE A 20 -5.19 -5.32 -34.80
C PHE A 20 -4.11 -6.13 -35.49
N SER A 21 -2.88 -6.15 -34.99
CA SER A 21 -1.82 -7.02 -35.53
C SER A 21 -2.15 -8.50 -35.38
N ARG A 22 -2.68 -8.92 -34.22
CA ARG A 22 -3.10 -10.29 -33.99
C ARG A 22 -4.35 -10.65 -34.79
N ALA A 23 -5.32 -9.74 -34.88
CA ALA A 23 -6.48 -9.91 -35.74
C ALA A 23 -6.09 -10.11 -37.22
N ALA A 24 -5.14 -9.33 -37.72
CA ALA A 24 -4.64 -9.49 -39.09
C ALA A 24 -3.99 -10.87 -39.33
N ARG A 25 -3.29 -11.42 -38.33
CA ARG A 25 -2.74 -12.79 -38.40
C ARG A 25 -3.84 -13.85 -38.39
N ALA A 26 -4.86 -13.72 -37.53
CA ALA A 26 -5.99 -14.61 -37.51
C ALA A 26 -6.76 -14.64 -38.82
N GLY A 27 -6.94 -13.48 -39.46
CA GLY A 27 -7.57 -13.38 -40.76
C GLY A 27 -6.81 -14.04 -41.93
N ARG A 28 -5.47 -14.16 -41.82
CA ARG A 28 -4.66 -14.84 -42.85
C ARG A 28 -4.86 -16.38 -42.89
N ALA A 29 -5.31 -16.94 -41.78
CA ALA A 29 -5.56 -18.37 -41.68
C ALA A 29 -6.92 -18.80 -42.28
N GLN A 30 -7.74 -17.84 -42.71
CA GLN A 30 -9.11 -18.06 -43.17
C GLN A 30 -9.38 -17.26 -44.46
N HIS A 31 -10.53 -17.52 -45.13
CA HIS A 31 -10.88 -16.88 -46.38
C HIS A 31 -12.27 -16.24 -46.34
N GLY A 32 -12.50 -15.25 -47.18
CA GLY A 32 -13.82 -14.66 -47.41
C GLY A 32 -14.43 -14.04 -46.17
N LEU A 33 -15.65 -14.42 -45.86
CA LEU A 33 -16.41 -13.93 -44.71
C LEU A 33 -15.82 -14.40 -43.35
N ASP A 34 -15.34 -15.64 -43.32
CA ASP A 34 -14.79 -16.22 -42.08
C ASP A 34 -13.54 -15.48 -41.64
N ALA A 35 -12.70 -15.02 -42.59
CA ALA A 35 -11.56 -14.18 -42.29
C ALA A 35 -11.98 -12.85 -41.62
N GLN A 36 -13.05 -12.19 -42.12
CA GLN A 36 -13.53 -10.92 -41.55
C GLN A 36 -14.12 -11.09 -40.16
N GLN A 37 -14.86 -12.18 -39.93
CA GLN A 37 -15.44 -12.53 -38.63
C GLN A 37 -14.35 -12.85 -37.59
N SER A 38 -13.37 -13.69 -37.99
CA SER A 38 -12.24 -14.06 -37.14
C SER A 38 -11.40 -12.85 -36.75
N MET A 39 -11.16 -11.93 -37.70
CA MET A 39 -10.43 -10.69 -37.42
C MET A 39 -11.16 -9.83 -36.39
N LEU A 40 -12.48 -9.61 -36.53
CA LEU A 40 -13.25 -8.81 -35.62
C LEU A 40 -13.30 -9.45 -34.22
N GLN A 41 -13.59 -10.75 -34.16
CA GLN A 41 -13.64 -11.50 -32.90
C GLN A 41 -12.30 -11.42 -32.14
N THR A 42 -11.20 -11.62 -32.86
CA THR A 42 -9.86 -11.59 -32.26
C THR A 42 -9.53 -10.20 -31.72
N ALA A 43 -9.81 -9.14 -32.50
CA ALA A 43 -9.54 -7.77 -32.06
C ALA A 43 -10.35 -7.41 -30.82
N ALA A 44 -11.66 -7.67 -30.85
CA ALA A 44 -12.56 -7.34 -29.76
C ALA A 44 -12.21 -8.12 -28.47
N ASN A 45 -11.91 -9.42 -28.59
CA ASN A 45 -11.52 -10.22 -27.43
C ASN A 45 -10.21 -9.71 -26.80
N ILE A 46 -9.18 -9.42 -27.63
CA ILE A 46 -7.91 -8.91 -27.11
C ILE A 46 -8.12 -7.59 -26.37
N ILE A 47 -8.93 -6.68 -26.92
CA ILE A 47 -9.22 -5.40 -26.28
C ILE A 47 -9.99 -5.64 -24.98
N SER A 48 -11.12 -6.35 -25.04
CA SER A 48 -11.97 -6.57 -23.87
C SER A 48 -11.23 -7.29 -22.73
N ASP A 49 -10.50 -8.36 -23.06
CA ASP A 49 -9.84 -9.19 -22.05
C ASP A 49 -8.63 -8.45 -21.41
N ASN A 50 -7.88 -7.64 -22.20
CA ASN A 50 -6.80 -6.85 -21.60
C ASN A 50 -7.34 -5.74 -20.69
N LEU A 51 -8.38 -5.01 -21.10
CA LEU A 51 -9.00 -3.97 -20.28
C LEU A 51 -9.64 -4.57 -19.00
N GLU A 52 -10.31 -5.70 -19.13
CA GLU A 52 -10.87 -6.40 -17.97
C GLU A 52 -9.78 -6.88 -17.01
N ASN A 53 -8.70 -7.46 -17.52
CA ASN A 53 -7.57 -7.89 -16.70
C ASN A 53 -6.90 -6.74 -15.95
N VAL A 54 -6.82 -5.56 -16.56
CA VAL A 54 -6.33 -4.35 -15.87
C VAL A 54 -7.19 -4.06 -14.65
N VAL A 55 -8.52 -4.10 -14.79
CA VAL A 55 -9.43 -3.74 -13.69
C VAL A 55 -9.51 -4.84 -12.62
N THR A 56 -9.65 -6.09 -13.04
CA THR A 56 -9.84 -7.21 -12.11
C THR A 56 -8.58 -7.59 -11.32
N ALA A 57 -7.44 -7.04 -11.69
CA ALA A 57 -6.21 -7.23 -10.92
C ALA A 57 -6.11 -6.29 -9.70
N TRP A 58 -6.91 -5.23 -9.67
CA TRP A 58 -6.96 -4.31 -8.54
C TRP A 58 -7.90 -4.85 -7.46
N PRO A 59 -7.59 -4.63 -6.18
CA PRO A 59 -8.52 -4.92 -5.10
C PRO A 59 -9.73 -3.98 -5.20
N ASP A 60 -10.87 -4.40 -4.69
CA ASP A 60 -12.04 -3.54 -4.62
C ASP A 60 -11.97 -2.64 -3.38
N PHE A 61 -11.58 -1.40 -3.59
CA PHE A 61 -11.53 -0.37 -2.54
C PHE A 61 -12.91 -0.01 -1.94
N SER A 62 -13.99 -0.60 -2.43
CA SER A 62 -15.35 -0.37 -1.90
C SER A 62 -15.69 -1.29 -0.73
N TYR A 63 -14.93 -2.35 -0.53
CA TYR A 63 -15.13 -3.33 0.53
C TYR A 63 -13.98 -3.24 1.53
N GLU A 64 -14.31 -2.89 2.77
CA GLU A 64 -13.37 -2.82 3.90
C GLU A 64 -12.65 -4.16 4.15
N ASP A 65 -13.27 -5.28 3.76
CA ASP A 65 -12.72 -6.63 3.92
C ASP A 65 -11.63 -6.97 2.86
N GLU A 66 -11.55 -6.26 1.73
CA GLU A 66 -10.57 -6.54 0.68
C GLU A 66 -9.29 -5.72 0.82
N VAL A 67 -9.40 -4.50 1.37
CA VAL A 67 -8.25 -3.63 1.62
C VAL A 67 -8.26 -3.23 3.08
N HIS A 68 -7.26 -3.70 3.83
CA HIS A 68 -7.12 -3.31 5.23
C HIS A 68 -7.06 -1.77 5.35
N PRO A 69 -7.72 -1.15 6.37
CA PRO A 69 -7.77 0.31 6.55
C PRO A 69 -6.40 0.98 6.48
N PHE A 70 -5.37 0.37 7.03
CA PHE A 70 -3.97 0.81 6.89
C PHE A 70 -3.57 1.03 5.42
N TYR A 71 -3.81 0.06 4.55
CA TYR A 71 -3.44 0.17 3.14
C TYR A 71 -4.36 1.10 2.35
N TYR A 72 -5.62 1.24 2.77
CA TYR A 72 -6.54 2.19 2.17
C TYR A 72 -6.09 3.63 2.42
N GLU A 73 -5.87 4.01 3.68
CA GLU A 73 -5.40 5.34 4.08
C GLU A 73 -4.05 5.67 3.42
N LEU A 74 -3.17 4.66 3.36
CA LEU A 74 -1.86 4.83 2.76
C LEU A 74 -1.94 5.00 1.25
N ALA A 75 -2.81 4.26 0.57
CA ALA A 75 -3.05 4.41 -0.86
C ALA A 75 -3.67 5.78 -1.16
N ASP A 76 -4.64 6.23 -0.35
CA ASP A 76 -5.30 7.52 -0.54
C ASP A 76 -4.36 8.72 -0.31
N ALA A 77 -3.36 8.52 0.58
CA ALA A 77 -2.29 9.50 0.77
C ALA A 77 -1.38 9.69 -0.47
N ILE A 78 -1.26 8.66 -1.31
CA ILE A 78 -0.34 8.64 -2.46
C ILE A 78 -1.05 8.95 -3.76
N VAL A 79 -2.23 8.32 -3.93
CA VAL A 79 -3.04 8.43 -5.12
C VAL A 79 -4.46 8.78 -4.71
N ASP A 80 -5.12 9.61 -5.47
CA ASP A 80 -6.56 9.87 -5.28
C ASP A 80 -7.33 8.56 -5.56
N VAL A 81 -7.68 7.82 -4.49
CA VAL A 81 -8.36 6.53 -4.58
C VAL A 81 -9.72 6.67 -5.27
N ASP A 82 -10.43 7.78 -5.09
CA ASP A 82 -11.71 8.01 -5.77
C ASP A 82 -11.52 8.21 -7.27
N ALA A 83 -10.51 8.98 -7.68
CA ALA A 83 -10.16 9.13 -9.10
C ALA A 83 -9.71 7.80 -9.71
N LEU A 84 -8.94 6.99 -8.98
CA LEU A 84 -8.52 5.65 -9.40
C LEU A 84 -9.73 4.72 -9.59
N ARG A 85 -10.67 4.68 -8.66
CA ARG A 85 -11.91 3.89 -8.75
C ARG A 85 -12.76 4.30 -9.94
N GLN A 86 -12.87 5.60 -10.19
CA GLN A 86 -13.56 6.11 -11.37
C GLN A 86 -12.87 5.63 -12.65
N SER A 87 -11.55 5.76 -12.74
CA SER A 87 -10.78 5.32 -13.90
C SER A 87 -10.91 3.82 -14.17
N LEU A 88 -10.87 2.99 -13.11
CA LEU A 88 -11.13 1.55 -13.21
C LEU A 88 -12.53 1.25 -13.76
N SER A 89 -13.53 2.01 -13.33
CA SER A 89 -14.92 1.88 -13.82
C SER A 89 -15.05 2.23 -15.30
N GLU A 90 -14.38 3.29 -15.76
CA GLU A 90 -14.37 3.71 -17.17
C GLU A 90 -13.65 2.67 -18.05
N VAL A 91 -12.53 2.12 -17.59
CA VAL A 91 -11.81 1.04 -18.31
C VAL A 91 -12.67 -0.22 -18.38
N MET A 92 -13.40 -0.57 -17.32
CA MET A 92 -14.34 -1.69 -17.34
C MET A 92 -15.51 -1.44 -18.31
N TRP A 93 -16.02 -0.20 -18.36
CA TRP A 93 -17.01 0.19 -19.37
C TRP A 93 -16.46 -0.01 -20.78
N ALA A 94 -15.24 0.41 -21.07
CA ALA A 94 -14.61 0.23 -22.38
C ALA A 94 -14.47 -1.27 -22.76
N SER A 95 -14.11 -2.14 -21.79
CA SER A 95 -14.11 -3.60 -21.99
C SER A 95 -15.49 -4.12 -22.44
N ARG A 96 -16.54 -3.75 -21.71
CA ARG A 96 -17.92 -4.15 -22.03
C ARG A 96 -18.35 -3.62 -23.39
N LYS A 97 -17.97 -2.38 -23.71
CA LYS A 97 -18.29 -1.74 -24.99
C LYS A 97 -17.60 -2.41 -26.16
N ALA A 98 -16.37 -2.88 -26.01
CA ALA A 98 -15.69 -3.67 -27.04
C ALA A 98 -16.43 -5.00 -27.34
N ARG A 99 -16.94 -5.69 -26.31
CA ARG A 99 -17.77 -6.89 -26.49
C ARG A 99 -19.10 -6.57 -27.16
N GLU A 100 -19.74 -5.47 -26.81
CA GLU A 100 -20.97 -5.00 -27.44
C GLU A 100 -20.77 -4.72 -28.94
N ILE A 101 -19.71 -4.01 -29.32
CA ILE A 101 -19.36 -3.75 -30.73
C ILE A 101 -19.18 -5.06 -31.48
N ASN A 102 -18.48 -6.02 -30.92
CA ASN A 102 -18.35 -7.35 -31.52
C ASN A 102 -19.72 -8.01 -31.74
N GLY A 103 -20.58 -8.01 -30.71
CA GLY A 103 -21.93 -8.56 -30.78
C GLY A 103 -22.81 -7.88 -31.84
N GLU A 104 -22.69 -6.56 -32.02
CA GLU A 104 -23.42 -5.78 -33.02
C GLU A 104 -22.99 -6.09 -34.46
N TYR A 105 -21.67 -6.21 -34.67
CA TYR A 105 -21.13 -6.35 -36.04
C TYR A 105 -21.00 -7.79 -36.52
N GLN A 106 -20.84 -8.79 -35.67
CA GLN A 106 -20.75 -10.22 -36.08
C GLN A 106 -21.94 -10.67 -36.92
N PRO A 107 -23.21 -10.38 -36.57
CA PRO A 107 -24.35 -10.72 -37.45
C PRO A 107 -24.37 -9.98 -38.78
N LYS A 108 -23.85 -8.72 -38.83
CA LYS A 108 -23.75 -7.93 -40.05
C LYS A 108 -22.72 -8.55 -41.02
N LEU A 109 -21.60 -9.07 -40.48
CA LEU A 109 -20.58 -9.76 -41.26
C LEU A 109 -21.11 -11.08 -41.87
N ARG A 110 -21.97 -11.81 -41.17
CA ARG A 110 -22.51 -13.10 -41.64
C ARG A 110 -23.54 -12.98 -42.74
N LYS A 111 -24.24 -11.85 -42.84
CA LYS A 111 -25.40 -11.67 -43.73
C LYS A 111 -25.09 -10.85 -45.00
N THR A 112 -23.83 -10.81 -45.41
CA THR A 112 -23.42 -9.96 -46.52
C THR A 112 -22.33 -10.62 -47.38
N ASP A 113 -21.94 -10.00 -48.51
CA ASP A 113 -20.80 -10.39 -49.34
C ASP A 113 -19.45 -9.99 -48.70
N ALA A 114 -18.35 -10.52 -49.22
CA ALA A 114 -17.02 -10.34 -48.68
C ALA A 114 -16.54 -8.86 -48.68
N ASP A 115 -16.93 -8.07 -49.70
CA ASP A 115 -16.51 -6.68 -49.80
C ASP A 115 -17.28 -5.80 -48.80
N THR A 116 -18.56 -6.03 -48.63
CA THR A 116 -19.40 -5.36 -47.63
C THR A 116 -18.97 -5.77 -46.24
N ALA A 117 -18.67 -7.05 -46.01
CA ALA A 117 -18.13 -7.53 -44.72
C ALA A 117 -16.80 -6.81 -44.39
N ARG A 118 -15.91 -6.60 -45.35
CA ARG A 118 -14.68 -5.83 -45.16
C ARG A 118 -14.96 -4.39 -44.72
N LYS A 119 -15.99 -3.73 -45.28
CA LYS A 119 -16.41 -2.40 -44.86
C LYS A 119 -16.93 -2.38 -43.43
N HIS A 120 -17.81 -3.31 -43.08
CA HIS A 120 -18.34 -3.44 -41.70
C HIS A 120 -17.23 -3.72 -40.70
N ARG A 121 -16.28 -4.61 -41.01
CA ARG A 121 -15.12 -4.85 -40.13
C ARG A 121 -14.29 -3.58 -39.93
N LYS A 122 -14.01 -2.81 -41.00
CA LYS A 122 -13.29 -1.54 -40.85
C LYS A 122 -14.02 -0.55 -39.97
N GLN A 123 -15.36 -0.46 -40.09
CA GLN A 123 -16.18 0.39 -39.19
C GLN A 123 -16.11 -0.10 -37.75
N ALA A 124 -16.20 -1.42 -37.50
CA ALA A 124 -16.07 -1.98 -36.18
C ALA A 124 -14.68 -1.72 -35.57
N PHE A 125 -13.62 -1.86 -36.35
CA PHE A 125 -12.25 -1.56 -35.91
C PHE A 125 -12.06 -0.09 -35.54
N ALA A 126 -12.61 0.84 -36.32
CA ALA A 126 -12.59 2.26 -35.98
C ALA A 126 -13.30 2.51 -34.64
N ARG A 127 -14.50 1.93 -34.45
CA ARG A 127 -15.23 2.05 -33.17
C ARG A 127 -14.51 1.39 -32.00
N LEU A 128 -13.82 0.27 -32.22
CA LEU A 128 -13.00 -0.35 -31.19
C LEU A 128 -11.80 0.52 -30.81
N ALA A 129 -11.13 1.14 -31.79
CA ALA A 129 -10.06 2.09 -31.54
C ALA A 129 -10.57 3.32 -30.75
N ASP A 130 -11.67 3.93 -31.23
CA ASP A 130 -12.30 5.08 -30.56
C ASP A 130 -12.62 4.80 -29.08
N VAL A 131 -13.12 3.60 -28.76
CA VAL A 131 -13.43 3.21 -27.36
C VAL A 131 -12.17 3.09 -26.51
N VAL A 132 -11.09 2.54 -27.06
CA VAL A 132 -9.81 2.41 -26.34
C VAL A 132 -9.14 3.78 -26.16
N GLU A 133 -9.21 4.63 -27.18
CA GLU A 133 -8.67 5.99 -27.12
C GLU A 133 -9.43 6.88 -26.11
N GLN A 134 -10.74 6.65 -25.93
CA GLN A 134 -11.54 7.38 -24.94
C GLN A 134 -11.09 7.14 -23.48
N VAL A 135 -10.40 6.07 -23.21
CA VAL A 135 -9.92 5.72 -21.87
C VAL A 135 -8.38 5.77 -21.76
N ASP A 136 -7.71 6.53 -22.63
CA ASP A 136 -6.24 6.64 -22.62
C ASP A 136 -5.74 7.35 -21.35
N ASP A 137 -6.41 8.41 -20.92
CA ASP A 137 -6.06 9.15 -19.72
C ASP A 137 -6.26 8.28 -18.46
N GLU A 138 -7.35 7.49 -18.42
CA GLU A 138 -7.63 6.53 -17.34
C GLU A 138 -6.58 5.41 -17.28
N LEU A 139 -6.17 4.88 -18.43
CA LEU A 139 -5.11 3.86 -18.49
C LEU A 139 -3.78 4.41 -17.98
N ARG A 140 -3.46 5.67 -18.28
CA ARG A 140 -2.27 6.34 -17.78
C ARG A 140 -2.35 6.55 -16.25
N LEU A 141 -3.47 7.08 -15.75
CA LEU A 141 -3.70 7.27 -14.33
C LEU A 141 -3.55 5.96 -13.55
N ILE A 142 -4.17 4.87 -14.03
CA ILE A 142 -4.05 3.55 -13.42
C ILE A 142 -2.59 3.05 -13.43
N ASN A 143 -1.85 3.29 -14.50
CA ASN A 143 -0.44 2.91 -14.56
C ASN A 143 0.44 3.71 -13.61
N ASP A 144 0.20 5.01 -13.48
CA ASP A 144 0.93 5.88 -12.57
C ASP A 144 0.63 5.50 -11.12
N ALA A 145 -0.65 5.33 -10.77
CA ALA A 145 -1.08 4.85 -9.46
C ALA A 145 -0.43 3.50 -9.10
N ARG A 146 -0.37 2.56 -10.06
CA ARG A 146 0.33 1.29 -9.87
C ARG A 146 1.82 1.48 -9.55
N ASN A 147 2.49 2.36 -10.26
CA ASN A 147 3.92 2.59 -10.05
C ASN A 147 4.19 3.21 -8.68
N ASP A 148 3.35 4.13 -8.25
CA ASP A 148 3.46 4.78 -6.95
C ASP A 148 3.15 3.81 -5.80
N LEU A 149 2.06 3.05 -5.88
CA LEU A 149 1.65 2.12 -4.82
C LEU A 149 2.59 0.91 -4.66
N ARG A 150 3.31 0.50 -5.72
CA ARG A 150 4.34 -0.55 -5.62
C ARG A 150 5.57 -0.14 -4.81
N THR A 151 5.71 1.12 -4.49
CA THR A 151 6.80 1.61 -3.64
C THR A 151 6.49 1.49 -2.15
N LEU A 152 5.25 1.10 -1.80
CA LEU A 152 4.83 0.91 -0.42
C LEU A 152 5.60 -0.23 0.26
N PRO A 153 5.85 -0.11 1.58
CA PRO A 153 6.54 -1.15 2.33
C PRO A 153 5.68 -2.42 2.45
N GLU A 154 6.37 -3.56 2.56
CA GLU A 154 5.74 -4.86 2.83
C GLU A 154 5.44 -5.00 4.33
N ILE A 155 4.36 -4.38 4.77
CA ILE A 155 3.83 -4.53 6.12
C ILE A 155 2.66 -5.51 6.05
N ASP A 156 2.67 -6.55 6.86
CA ASP A 156 1.53 -7.46 6.97
C ASP A 156 0.60 -6.97 8.10
N PRO A 157 -0.58 -6.41 7.79
CA PRO A 157 -1.48 -5.90 8.81
C PRO A 157 -2.15 -6.99 9.65
N THR A 158 -1.88 -8.26 9.37
CA THR A 158 -2.34 -9.39 10.19
C THR A 158 -1.31 -9.83 11.24
N GLU A 159 -0.07 -9.38 11.12
CA GLU A 159 0.96 -9.62 12.12
C GLU A 159 0.90 -8.56 13.22
N PRO A 160 1.00 -8.95 14.51
CA PRO A 160 1.04 -7.99 15.61
C PRO A 160 2.16 -6.97 15.44
N THR A 161 1.83 -5.68 15.55
CA THR A 161 2.75 -4.60 15.17
C THR A 161 3.05 -3.65 16.32
N ILE A 162 4.34 -3.44 16.58
CA ILE A 162 4.87 -2.45 17.53
C ILE A 162 5.36 -1.23 16.75
N VAL A 163 4.73 -0.08 16.95
CA VAL A 163 5.14 1.20 16.37
C VAL A 163 6.12 1.91 17.29
N VAL A 164 7.30 2.29 16.79
CA VAL A 164 8.33 2.98 17.58
C VAL A 164 8.33 4.46 17.25
N ALA A 165 8.03 5.29 18.24
CA ALA A 165 7.82 6.73 18.12
C ALA A 165 8.79 7.54 19.02
N GLY A 166 8.81 8.87 18.83
CA GLY A 166 9.63 9.80 19.59
C GLY A 166 10.49 10.68 18.69
N TYR A 167 11.09 11.74 19.26
CA TYR A 167 11.89 12.71 18.50
C TYR A 167 13.06 12.07 17.73
N PRO A 168 13.66 12.78 16.75
CA PRO A 168 14.88 12.31 16.11
C PRO A 168 16.01 12.08 17.13
N ASN A 169 16.86 11.09 16.88
CA ASN A 169 18.04 10.74 17.68
C ASN A 169 17.79 10.25 19.13
N VAL A 170 16.55 9.94 19.51
CA VAL A 170 16.26 9.30 20.81
C VAL A 170 16.63 7.81 20.84
N GLY A 171 16.86 7.18 19.66
CA GLY A 171 17.32 5.80 19.55
C GLY A 171 16.33 4.83 18.85
N LYS A 172 15.26 5.32 18.20
CA LYS A 172 14.24 4.47 17.54
C LYS A 172 14.82 3.40 16.63
N SER A 173 15.53 3.81 15.57
CA SER A 173 16.14 2.89 14.61
C SER A 173 17.19 1.97 15.26
N SER A 174 17.89 2.46 16.29
CA SER A 174 18.85 1.65 17.04
C SER A 174 18.14 0.55 17.84
N PHE A 175 17.00 0.85 18.46
CA PHE A 175 16.18 -0.12 19.16
C PHE A 175 15.67 -1.21 18.21
N VAL A 176 15.03 -0.80 17.11
CA VAL A 176 14.51 -1.76 16.12
C VAL A 176 15.64 -2.67 15.59
N ASN A 177 16.79 -2.11 15.24
CA ASN A 177 17.93 -2.91 14.76
C ASN A 177 18.49 -3.85 15.82
N GLU A 178 18.51 -3.47 17.09
CA GLU A 178 19.04 -4.29 18.19
C GLU A 178 18.15 -5.50 18.45
N VAL A 179 16.81 -5.30 18.49
CA VAL A 179 15.88 -6.36 18.87
C VAL A 179 15.54 -7.31 17.71
N THR A 180 15.69 -6.87 16.46
CA THR A 180 15.27 -7.68 15.29
C THR A 180 16.36 -8.55 14.71
N ASN A 181 17.59 -8.51 15.22
CA ASN A 181 18.74 -9.32 14.73
C ASN A 181 18.95 -9.31 13.20
N ALA A 182 18.27 -8.47 12.50
CA ALA A 182 18.35 -8.28 11.07
C ALA A 182 18.79 -6.83 10.81
N ARG A 183 19.58 -6.64 9.79
CA ARG A 183 19.65 -5.30 9.17
C ARG A 183 18.26 -5.03 8.64
N GLY A 184 17.49 -4.23 9.39
CA GLY A 184 16.10 -3.93 9.08
C GLY A 184 15.96 -3.58 7.60
N GLU A 185 14.99 -4.15 6.94
CA GLU A 185 14.64 -3.76 5.58
C GLU A 185 14.15 -2.32 5.66
N THR A 186 14.94 -1.41 5.09
CA THR A 186 14.54 -0.01 4.98
C THR A 186 13.70 0.11 3.72
N ALA A 187 12.40 0.10 3.85
CA ALA A 187 11.50 0.37 2.74
C ALA A 187 11.47 1.89 2.48
N SER A 188 11.61 2.28 1.22
CA SER A 188 11.44 3.65 0.81
C SER A 188 9.96 4.02 0.96
N TYR A 189 9.65 4.90 1.89
CA TYR A 189 8.30 5.42 2.05
C TYR A 189 8.18 6.72 1.27
N PRO A 190 7.20 6.87 0.37
CA PRO A 190 7.13 8.04 -0.53
C PRO A 190 7.07 9.39 0.19
N PHE A 191 6.74 9.39 1.48
CA PHE A 191 6.48 10.59 2.29
C PHE A 191 7.59 10.93 3.26
N THR A 192 8.59 10.06 3.42
CA THR A 192 9.67 10.30 4.37
C THR A 192 11.00 10.38 3.65
N THR A 193 11.80 11.38 4.01
CA THR A 193 13.16 11.53 3.47
C THR A 193 14.12 10.40 3.89
N LYS A 194 13.69 9.53 4.83
CA LYS A 194 14.53 8.47 5.42
C LYS A 194 13.96 7.04 5.29
N GLY A 195 12.75 6.88 4.74
CA GLY A 195 12.07 5.59 4.70
C GLY A 195 11.54 5.14 6.07
N ILE A 196 10.63 4.16 6.09
CA ILE A 196 10.21 3.46 7.30
C ILE A 196 11.11 2.24 7.49
N GLY A 197 11.62 2.05 8.69
CA GLY A 197 12.35 0.84 9.07
C GLY A 197 11.35 -0.24 9.49
N LEU A 198 11.45 -1.42 8.88
CA LEU A 198 10.67 -2.59 9.27
C LEU A 198 11.61 -3.66 9.81
N GLY A 199 11.33 -4.15 11.00
CA GLY A 199 12.02 -5.27 11.60
C GLY A 199 11.03 -6.34 12.08
N HIS A 200 11.49 -7.57 12.21
CA HIS A 200 10.66 -8.66 12.71
C HIS A 200 11.35 -9.37 13.86
N VAL A 201 10.56 -9.83 14.82
CA VAL A 201 11.01 -10.65 15.92
C VAL A 201 10.04 -11.80 16.15
N ASP A 202 10.59 -13.01 16.30
CA ASP A 202 9.79 -14.19 16.64
C ASP A 202 9.78 -14.39 18.16
N HIS A 203 8.59 -14.33 18.79
CA HIS A 203 8.41 -14.61 20.21
C HIS A 203 7.29 -15.64 20.41
N ARG A 204 7.59 -16.77 21.08
CA ARG A 204 6.62 -17.86 21.36
C ARG A 204 5.81 -18.33 20.14
N HIS A 205 6.47 -18.45 18.99
CA HIS A 205 5.87 -18.86 17.71
C HIS A 205 4.94 -17.83 17.04
N VAL A 206 4.88 -16.61 17.56
CA VAL A 206 4.24 -15.47 16.92
C VAL A 206 5.31 -14.55 16.34
N ARG A 207 5.11 -14.10 15.12
CA ARG A 207 5.95 -13.11 14.47
C ARG A 207 5.38 -11.73 14.74
N TYR A 208 6.21 -10.85 15.29
CA TYR A 208 5.88 -9.45 15.58
C TYR A 208 6.63 -8.56 14.61
N GLN A 209 5.96 -7.52 14.12
CA GLN A 209 6.56 -6.47 13.32
C GLN A 209 6.92 -5.28 14.19
N LEU A 210 8.09 -4.68 13.95
CA LEU A 210 8.49 -3.41 14.55
C LEU A 210 8.63 -2.37 13.45
N VAL A 211 7.87 -1.28 13.56
CA VAL A 211 7.84 -0.19 12.59
C VAL A 211 8.52 1.04 13.16
N ASP A 212 9.71 1.36 12.62
CA ASP A 212 10.39 2.64 12.91
C ASP A 212 9.81 3.73 12.01
N THR A 213 9.35 4.82 12.60
CA THR A 213 8.58 5.88 11.93
C THR A 213 9.33 7.22 11.84
N PRO A 214 10.53 7.28 11.24
CA PRO A 214 11.25 8.53 11.11
C PRO A 214 10.51 9.51 10.20
N GLY A 215 10.30 10.73 10.69
CA GLY A 215 9.58 11.76 9.93
C GLY A 215 8.06 11.75 10.09
N LEU A 216 7.47 10.75 10.78
CA LEU A 216 6.02 10.66 11.00
C LEU A 216 5.62 10.92 12.47
N LEU A 217 6.11 10.10 13.39
CA LEU A 217 5.84 10.22 14.83
C LEU A 217 7.04 10.79 15.60
N ASP A 218 7.78 11.68 14.97
CA ASP A 218 8.98 12.35 15.52
C ASP A 218 8.84 13.86 15.66
N ARG A 219 7.63 14.39 15.46
CA ARG A 219 7.27 15.81 15.57
C ARG A 219 5.78 16.01 15.87
N PRO A 220 5.39 17.19 16.38
CA PRO A 220 3.99 17.52 16.63
C PRO A 220 3.14 17.54 15.35
N PRO A 221 1.80 17.31 15.45
CA PRO A 221 0.90 17.31 14.29
C PRO A 221 0.91 18.60 13.47
N GLU A 222 1.12 19.75 14.13
CA GLU A 222 1.16 21.07 13.49
C GLU A 222 2.34 21.26 12.53
N GLU A 223 3.36 20.43 12.66
CA GLU A 223 4.56 20.44 11.82
C GLU A 223 4.48 19.43 10.66
N ARG A 224 3.41 18.64 10.60
CA ARG A 224 3.19 17.63 9.56
C ARG A 224 2.46 18.25 8.37
N ASN A 225 2.84 17.84 7.16
CA ASN A 225 2.03 18.11 5.98
C ASN A 225 0.81 17.16 5.89
N GLU A 226 -0.08 17.39 4.93
CA GLU A 226 -1.32 16.61 4.75
C GLU A 226 -1.05 15.12 4.53
N ILE A 227 -0.06 14.81 3.70
CA ILE A 227 0.34 13.43 3.39
C ILE A 227 0.94 12.72 4.61
N GLU A 228 1.80 13.40 5.38
CA GLU A 228 2.37 12.88 6.62
C GLU A 228 1.27 12.62 7.66
N SER A 229 0.24 13.46 7.70
CA SER A 229 -0.90 13.29 8.60
C SER A 229 -1.73 12.07 8.24
N GLN A 230 -1.96 11.82 6.95
CA GLN A 230 -2.65 10.61 6.46
C GLN A 230 -1.81 9.36 6.72
N ALA A 231 -0.49 9.41 6.50
CA ALA A 231 0.40 8.29 6.81
C ALA A 231 0.41 7.93 8.30
N VAL A 232 0.25 8.93 9.18
CA VAL A 232 0.09 8.68 10.63
C VAL A 232 -1.28 8.09 10.93
N SER A 233 -2.36 8.55 10.29
CA SER A 233 -3.69 7.93 10.39
C SER A 233 -3.65 6.45 9.99
N ALA A 234 -2.93 6.12 8.92
CA ALA A 234 -2.73 4.73 8.54
C ALA A 234 -2.07 3.90 9.66
N LEU A 235 -1.06 4.45 10.35
CA LEU A 235 -0.40 3.76 11.47
C LEU A 235 -1.32 3.51 12.67
N GLU A 236 -2.37 4.32 12.88
CA GLU A 236 -3.40 4.08 13.90
C GLU A 236 -4.18 2.79 13.66
N HIS A 237 -4.32 2.39 12.39
CA HIS A 237 -4.97 1.13 12.01
C HIS A 237 -4.03 -0.08 12.02
N LEU A 238 -2.73 0.14 12.18
CA LEU A 238 -1.73 -0.91 12.13
C LEU A 238 -1.16 -1.25 13.51
N GLY A 239 -0.98 -0.23 14.37
CA GLY A 239 -0.25 -0.37 15.61
C GLY A 239 -1.06 -1.05 16.72
N ASP A 240 -0.62 -2.22 17.17
CA ASP A 240 -1.17 -2.91 18.33
C ASP A 240 -0.52 -2.45 19.66
N CYS A 241 0.66 -1.84 19.57
CA CYS A 241 1.35 -1.18 20.68
C CYS A 241 2.23 -0.05 20.17
N VAL A 242 2.32 1.06 20.90
CA VAL A 242 3.24 2.15 20.59
C VAL A 242 4.31 2.28 21.65
N LEU A 243 5.58 2.18 21.27
CA LEU A 243 6.73 2.50 22.12
C LEU A 243 7.20 3.94 21.86
N VAL A 244 7.01 4.82 22.84
CA VAL A 244 7.53 6.19 22.77
C VAL A 244 8.87 6.27 23.48
N LEU A 245 9.94 6.47 22.73
CA LEU A 245 11.29 6.59 23.27
C LEU A 245 11.60 8.06 23.61
N LEU A 246 12.11 8.26 24.82
CA LEU A 246 12.58 9.55 25.34
C LEU A 246 14.10 9.50 25.56
N ASP A 247 14.75 10.65 25.40
CA ASP A 247 16.16 10.87 25.75
C ASP A 247 16.27 11.85 26.92
N PRO A 248 16.38 11.35 28.16
CA PRO A 248 16.51 12.22 29.34
C PRO A 248 17.83 12.98 29.41
N THR A 249 18.80 12.66 28.54
CA THR A 249 20.07 13.42 28.45
C THR A 249 19.92 14.69 27.61
N GLU A 250 18.83 14.81 26.83
CA GLU A 250 18.58 15.88 25.87
C GLU A 250 19.63 15.96 24.74
N GLU A 251 20.53 14.96 24.62
CA GLU A 251 21.51 14.90 23.52
C GLU A 251 20.87 14.72 22.15
N CYS A 252 19.60 14.31 22.11
CA CYS A 252 18.80 14.26 20.87
C CYS A 252 18.56 15.66 20.29
N GLY A 253 18.79 16.73 21.06
CA GLY A 253 18.60 18.12 20.67
C GLY A 253 17.24 18.72 21.03
N TYR A 254 16.39 17.97 21.75
CA TYR A 254 15.07 18.40 22.18
C TYR A 254 14.95 18.31 23.71
N PRO A 255 14.43 19.38 24.39
CA PRO A 255 14.19 19.38 25.82
C PRO A 255 13.25 18.26 26.22
N LEU A 256 13.42 17.71 27.43
CA LEU A 256 12.60 16.62 27.93
C LEU A 256 11.11 16.99 27.98
N ASP A 257 10.78 18.23 28.36
CA ASP A 257 9.40 18.72 28.38
C ASP A 257 8.74 18.62 26.97
N SER A 258 9.47 19.01 25.92
CA SER A 258 8.95 18.88 24.54
C SER A 258 8.77 17.41 24.14
N GLN A 259 9.65 16.52 24.59
CA GLN A 259 9.53 15.09 24.34
C GLN A 259 8.28 14.49 25.04
N LEU A 260 7.98 14.95 26.27
CA LEU A 260 6.79 14.57 27.01
C LEU A 260 5.50 15.11 26.36
N GLU A 261 5.51 16.33 25.84
CA GLU A 261 4.38 16.90 25.08
C GLU A 261 4.09 16.09 23.82
N LEU A 262 5.13 15.66 23.10
CA LEU A 262 4.98 14.79 21.93
C LEU A 262 4.39 13.42 22.34
N ARG A 263 4.90 12.81 23.43
CA ARG A 263 4.38 11.56 23.98
C ARG A 263 2.88 11.68 24.30
N ASP A 264 2.46 12.76 24.98
CA ASP A 264 1.06 12.98 25.34
C ASP A 264 0.17 13.18 24.10
N THR A 265 0.73 13.76 23.05
CA THR A 265 0.05 13.92 21.76
C THR A 265 -0.13 12.58 21.06
N ILE A 266 0.91 11.74 21.02
CA ILE A 266 0.84 10.40 20.46
C ILE A 266 -0.15 9.54 21.27
N ALA A 267 -0.11 9.59 22.61
CA ALA A 267 -1.03 8.83 23.44
C ALA A 267 -2.49 9.19 23.16
N ARG A 268 -2.83 10.47 23.02
CA ARG A 268 -4.19 10.91 22.63
C ARG A 268 -4.60 10.46 21.24
N GLN A 269 -3.66 10.38 20.31
CA GLN A 269 -3.90 9.98 18.94
C GLN A 269 -4.26 8.50 18.85
N PHE A 270 -3.61 7.64 19.60
CA PHE A 270 -3.86 6.20 19.65
C PHE A 270 -4.94 5.78 20.66
N GLU A 271 -5.47 6.72 21.46
CA GLU A 271 -6.53 6.46 22.44
C GLU A 271 -7.82 5.95 21.78
N ALA A 272 -8.17 6.47 20.60
CA ALA A 272 -9.38 6.08 19.89
C ALA A 272 -9.36 4.62 19.39
N ALA A 273 -8.17 4.06 19.17
CA ALA A 273 -7.96 2.67 18.78
C ALA A 273 -7.75 1.73 19.98
N ASP A 274 -7.79 2.24 21.22
CA ASP A 274 -7.47 1.51 22.46
C ASP A 274 -6.06 0.88 22.44
N THR A 275 -5.15 1.46 21.64
CA THR A 275 -3.78 0.97 21.49
C THR A 275 -2.93 1.36 22.69
N PRO A 276 -2.29 0.42 23.39
CA PRO A 276 -1.43 0.72 24.52
C PRO A 276 -0.19 1.52 24.11
N VAL A 277 0.11 2.58 24.89
CA VAL A 277 1.28 3.43 24.67
C VAL A 277 2.23 3.25 25.85
N ILE A 278 3.43 2.76 25.59
CA ILE A 278 4.47 2.53 26.57
C ILE A 278 5.57 3.59 26.41
N THR A 279 5.86 4.31 27.48
CA THR A 279 6.90 5.34 27.52
C THR A 279 8.21 4.78 28.06
N VAL A 280 9.29 4.95 27.31
CA VAL A 280 10.60 4.37 27.62
C VAL A 280 11.68 5.45 27.65
N ALA A 281 12.41 5.60 28.76
CA ALA A 281 13.61 6.42 28.83
C ALA A 281 14.81 5.60 28.34
N ASN A 282 15.47 6.11 27.28
CA ASN A 282 16.69 5.52 26.72
C ASN A 282 17.93 6.32 27.14
N LYS A 283 19.12 5.82 26.84
CA LYS A 283 20.45 6.44 27.13
C LYS A 283 20.75 6.61 28.62
N LEU A 284 20.24 5.72 29.46
CA LEU A 284 20.47 5.81 30.91
C LEU A 284 21.95 5.69 31.30
N ASP A 285 22.78 5.08 30.47
CA ASP A 285 24.24 5.02 30.62
C ASP A 285 24.89 6.42 30.66
N ARG A 286 24.20 7.44 30.15
CA ARG A 286 24.65 8.85 30.10
C ARG A 286 23.82 9.81 30.95
N ALA A 287 22.71 9.35 31.49
CA ALA A 287 21.76 10.19 32.22
C ALA A 287 22.11 10.26 33.72
N GLU A 288 23.30 10.79 34.09
CA GLU A 288 23.79 10.87 35.48
C GLU A 288 22.84 11.58 36.44
N ASN A 289 22.00 12.52 35.98
CA ASN A 289 21.07 13.31 36.73
C ASN A 289 19.61 12.87 36.62
N TRP A 290 19.35 11.73 35.94
CA TRP A 290 18.01 11.21 35.79
C TRP A 290 17.45 10.83 37.17
N ARG A 291 16.44 11.59 37.63
CA ARG A 291 15.82 11.35 38.92
C ARG A 291 14.54 10.58 38.75
N ARG A 292 14.55 9.32 39.16
CA ARG A 292 13.36 8.46 39.27
C ARG A 292 12.29 9.01 40.22
N ASP A 293 12.65 10.00 41.05
CA ASP A 293 11.80 10.53 42.15
C ASP A 293 10.97 11.76 41.74
N VAL A 294 11.21 12.31 40.55
CA VAL A 294 10.44 13.45 40.02
C VAL A 294 9.52 12.89 38.96
N GLU A 295 8.28 12.60 39.38
CA GLU A 295 7.22 12.09 38.55
C GLU A 295 7.49 11.95 37.08
N PRO A 296 7.75 10.82 36.72
CA PRO A 296 7.64 10.59 35.50
C PRO A 296 7.20 9.55 35.05
N VAL A 297 6.93 9.78 34.36
CA VAL A 297 6.16 9.16 33.68
C VAL A 297 6.78 8.38 32.54
N VAL A 298 7.66 7.52 32.89
CA VAL A 298 8.18 6.47 32.04
C VAL A 298 7.82 5.12 32.66
N ASP A 299 7.35 4.22 31.84
CA ASP A 299 6.99 2.87 32.26
C ASP A 299 8.24 2.00 32.41
N TYR A 300 9.23 2.25 31.51
CA TYR A 300 10.49 1.51 31.48
C TYR A 300 11.69 2.43 31.22
N GLU A 301 12.85 1.92 31.60
CA GLU A 301 14.15 2.54 31.42
C GLU A 301 15.08 1.55 30.72
N MET A 302 15.91 2.03 29.77
CA MET A 302 16.89 1.21 29.07
C MET A 302 18.12 1.97 28.62
N SER A 303 19.17 1.23 28.23
CA SER A 303 20.29 1.75 27.44
C SER A 303 20.54 0.79 26.26
N ILE A 304 20.32 1.27 25.07
CA ILE A 304 20.62 0.48 23.84
C ILE A 304 22.12 0.31 23.69
N GLU A 305 22.93 1.31 24.07
CA GLU A 305 24.39 1.27 23.97
C GLU A 305 25.02 0.16 24.84
N THR A 306 24.46 -0.10 26.02
CA THR A 306 24.94 -1.16 26.92
C THR A 306 24.15 -2.46 26.83
N GLY A 307 23.01 -2.46 26.12
CA GLY A 307 22.08 -3.57 26.08
C GLY A 307 21.21 -3.70 27.34
N GLU A 308 21.34 -2.79 28.32
CA GLU A 308 20.63 -2.87 29.58
C GLU A 308 19.14 -2.67 29.39
N HIS A 309 18.31 -3.62 29.84
CA HIS A 309 16.86 -3.66 29.81
C HIS A 309 16.18 -3.62 28.40
N VAL A 310 16.93 -3.71 27.32
CA VAL A 310 16.36 -3.68 25.95
C VAL A 310 15.37 -4.83 25.72
N GLU A 311 15.77 -6.06 26.09
CA GLU A 311 14.90 -7.24 25.98
C GLU A 311 13.63 -7.12 26.84
N ARG A 312 13.75 -6.56 28.05
CA ARG A 312 12.60 -6.32 28.94
C ARG A 312 11.59 -5.32 28.36
N VAL A 313 12.06 -4.28 27.66
CA VAL A 313 11.19 -3.33 26.96
C VAL A 313 10.44 -4.00 25.81
N LEU A 314 11.14 -4.84 25.06
CA LEU A 314 10.51 -5.62 23.99
C LEU A 314 9.44 -6.58 24.53
N GLU A 315 9.77 -7.32 25.59
CA GLU A 315 8.82 -8.24 26.25
C GLU A 315 7.59 -7.49 26.76
N ALA A 316 7.77 -6.32 27.37
CA ALA A 316 6.66 -5.49 27.84
C ALA A 316 5.76 -5.01 26.69
N ALA A 317 6.33 -4.63 25.56
CA ALA A 317 5.55 -4.27 24.37
C ALA A 317 4.75 -5.46 23.82
N ILE A 318 5.36 -6.64 23.77
CA ILE A 318 4.71 -7.89 23.33
C ILE A 318 3.57 -8.27 24.30
N GLU A 319 3.80 -8.15 25.61
CA GLU A 319 2.78 -8.46 26.63
C GLU A 319 1.62 -7.46 26.62
N ALA A 320 1.85 -6.23 26.21
CA ALA A 320 0.80 -5.22 26.07
C ALA A 320 -0.11 -5.47 24.86
N ILE A 321 0.36 -6.22 23.86
CA ILE A 321 -0.44 -6.67 22.74
C ILE A 321 -1.21 -7.92 23.17
N ASP A 322 -2.51 -7.78 23.38
CA ASP A 322 -3.40 -8.91 23.72
C ASP A 322 -3.70 -9.77 22.50
N HIS A 323 -2.63 -10.38 21.95
CA HIS A 323 -2.71 -11.21 20.74
C HIS A 323 -2.81 -12.69 21.13
N GLU A 324 -3.99 -13.28 20.95
CA GLU A 324 -4.16 -14.72 21.00
C GLU A 324 -3.74 -15.34 19.66
N PRO A 325 -2.68 -16.17 19.62
CA PRO A 325 -2.27 -16.81 18.37
C PRO A 325 -3.38 -17.74 17.87
N ALA A 326 -3.79 -17.57 16.60
CA ALA A 326 -4.73 -18.47 15.96
C ALA A 326 -4.14 -19.90 15.98
N LEU A 327 -4.74 -20.80 16.75
CA LEU A 327 -4.32 -22.19 16.80
C LEU A 327 -4.68 -22.86 15.46
N PRO A 328 -3.77 -23.65 14.85
CA PRO A 328 -3.96 -24.22 13.50
C PRO A 328 -5.11 -25.23 13.37
N PHE A 329 -5.94 -25.37 14.38
CA PHE A 329 -7.05 -26.33 14.44
C PHE A 329 -8.45 -25.68 14.60
N GLU A 330 -8.57 -24.36 14.56
CA GLU A 330 -9.87 -23.67 14.72
C GLU A 330 -10.50 -23.17 13.41
N THR A 331 -10.05 -23.63 12.26
CA THR A 331 -10.75 -23.41 11.00
C THR A 331 -11.73 -24.58 10.78
N GLU A 332 -12.98 -24.45 11.28
CA GLU A 332 -14.14 -25.18 10.78
C GLU A 332 -14.89 -24.36 9.71
#